data_5b83e0d2c973150d14c325742fa4f0db
#
_entry.id   5b83e0d2c973150d14c325742fa4f0db
#
_cell.length_a   1.000
_cell.length_b   1.000
_cell.length_c   1.000
_cell.angle_alpha   90.00
_cell.angle_beta   90.00
_cell.angle_gamma   90.00
#
_symmetry.space_group_name_H-M   'P 1'
#
loop_
_entity.id
_entity.type
_entity.pdbx_description
1 polymer ?
#
loop_
_entity_poly.entity_id
_entity_poly.type
_entity_poly.pdbx_seq_one_letter_code
_entity_poly.pdbx_strand_id
1 'polypeptide(L)'
;MGKRFSSVVLISFLSGFSGPLFSQGISLEEVIREVCTKSDSVKMMKESVIKSEQMVREKWSNALPVVSASATAAKSHGSLFAGSGGSSSGASSREDASASTAAVRELPSQQRAAIGPSLPDSTVLRWGMVNSMLGSLTQPQTSTIYSGGVNISQPIYTFGKVGNAIKIAEQFNESAHYTYKRNLQTLQLLALDAFYHALIAAKVGEIAEHSLARKKEVNEFLQRNFELGSGNKAQVLATRADVLSQSSATLDAKRDARTARMVLNADMGRPLTDTSAFDTVTVIDDLLGVGLPEQDDAVKTALQQRMDLKSLRLVAESYKGGAKIFKAMYLPSIGATGSFGYSKYATSSGLLNMDWTSNWTVGIGLQWTLFDGFANSSKAAQYLSDANKMEIACDGMSKMVEIEIRSDFAECAAADSNYKASMEMAGSAREGYDLTSSNFKQGSGQLSDLQRADEVLQQAELGVTTAHYRLVRSRAALLVAMGKVIVKIDEEEK
;
A
#
# COMPACT_ATOMS: atom_id res chain seq x y z
N MET A 1 22.65 51.60 33.34
CA MET A 1 21.68 52.61 32.93
C MET A 1 20.63 51.81 32.15
N GLY A 2 19.49 51.52 32.58
CA GLY A 2 18.54 52.19 33.45
C GLY A 2 17.26 52.44 32.68
N LYS A 3 16.21 51.82 33.17
CA LYS A 3 14.76 52.13 33.17
C LYS A 3 13.95 51.17 32.31
N ARG A 4 13.19 50.22 32.86
CA ARG A 4 11.98 50.27 33.72
C ARG A 4 10.76 50.92 33.08
N PHE A 5 9.66 50.16 33.23
CA PHE A 5 8.23 50.48 33.30
C PHE A 5 7.48 50.18 31.97
N SER A 6 6.28 49.64 31.91
CA SER A 6 5.29 49.26 32.95
C SER A 6 4.17 48.49 32.28
N SER A 7 3.55 47.62 33.02
CA SER A 7 2.34 46.90 32.76
C SER A 7 1.17 47.78 32.33
N VAL A 8 0.37 47.35 31.36
CA VAL A 8 -1.08 47.66 31.37
C VAL A 8 -1.82 46.36 31.00
N VAL A 9 -2.47 45.84 32.01
CA VAL A 9 -3.53 44.83 31.94
C VAL A 9 -4.75 45.54 31.38
N LEU A 10 -5.26 45.09 30.24
CA LEU A 10 -6.58 45.46 29.74
C LEU A 10 -7.41 44.19 29.64
N ILE A 11 -8.13 43.93 30.73
CA ILE A 11 -9.24 43.01 30.79
C ILE A 11 -10.39 43.67 30.02
N SER A 12 -10.71 43.22 28.85
CA SER A 12 -11.99 43.47 28.19
C SER A 12 -12.82 42.21 28.20
N PHE A 13 -13.74 42.20 29.14
CA PHE A 13 -14.95 41.43 29.09
C PHE A 13 -15.66 41.70 27.76
N LEU A 14 -15.78 40.70 26.91
CA LEU A 14 -16.78 40.66 25.86
C LEU A 14 -17.59 39.39 26.07
N SER A 15 -18.72 39.67 26.71
CA SER A 15 -19.91 38.87 26.88
C SER A 15 -20.23 38.03 25.64
N GLY A 16 -20.62 36.79 25.93
CA GLY A 16 -21.14 35.79 25.03
C GLY A 16 -22.21 36.30 24.05
N PHE A 17 -21.94 35.97 22.82
CA PHE A 17 -22.99 35.72 21.85
C PHE A 17 -22.82 34.24 21.45
N SER A 18 -23.43 33.38 22.23
CA SER A 18 -23.83 32.05 21.78
C SER A 18 -24.98 32.27 20.82
N GLY A 19 -24.65 32.60 19.57
CA GLY A 19 -25.56 32.37 18.43
C GLY A 19 -25.89 30.87 18.38
N PRO A 20 -27.10 30.49 17.97
CA PRO A 20 -27.44 29.10 17.80
C PRO A 20 -26.41 28.50 16.83
N LEU A 21 -25.69 27.47 17.26
CA LEU A 21 -24.99 26.54 16.39
C LEU A 21 -26.06 25.96 15.45
N PHE A 22 -26.27 26.59 14.30
CA PHE A 22 -26.88 25.92 13.17
C PHE A 22 -25.99 24.68 12.96
N SER A 23 -26.52 23.54 13.21
CA SER A 23 -25.98 22.26 12.79
C SER A 23 -25.81 22.37 11.28
N GLN A 24 -24.62 22.81 10.83
CA GLN A 24 -24.29 22.77 9.42
C GLN A 24 -24.36 21.29 9.03
N GLY A 25 -25.19 20.98 8.05
CA GLY A 25 -25.26 19.64 7.52
C GLY A 25 -23.90 19.20 6.98
N ILE A 26 -23.62 17.90 6.97
CA ILE A 26 -22.40 17.35 6.38
C ILE A 26 -22.39 17.64 4.89
N SER A 27 -21.45 18.46 4.41
CA SER A 27 -21.29 18.75 2.99
C SER A 27 -20.48 17.66 2.30
N LEU A 28 -20.67 17.50 0.99
CA LEU A 28 -19.85 16.57 0.19
C LEU A 28 -18.34 16.88 0.28
N GLU A 29 -17.98 18.18 0.30
CA GLU A 29 -16.58 18.60 0.45
C GLU A 29 -15.99 18.13 1.78
N GLU A 30 -16.74 18.28 2.88
CA GLU A 30 -16.31 17.83 4.20
C GLU A 30 -16.13 16.30 4.24
N VAL A 31 -17.04 15.54 3.63
CA VAL A 31 -16.93 14.08 3.51
C VAL A 31 -15.65 13.70 2.76
N ILE A 32 -15.42 14.28 1.58
CA ILE A 32 -14.23 14.00 0.79
C ILE A 32 -12.97 14.34 1.59
N ARG A 33 -12.94 15.49 2.26
CA ARG A 33 -11.81 15.93 3.07
C ARG A 33 -11.55 14.99 4.24
N GLU A 34 -12.58 14.57 4.97
CA GLU A 34 -12.42 13.65 6.11
C GLU A 34 -12.00 12.26 5.66
N VAL A 35 -12.63 11.69 4.63
CA VAL A 35 -12.26 10.38 4.08
C VAL A 35 -10.80 10.38 3.61
N CYS A 36 -10.37 11.43 2.92
CA CYS A 36 -8.99 11.54 2.42
C CYS A 36 -7.95 11.90 3.49
N THR A 37 -8.36 12.27 4.70
CA THR A 37 -7.43 12.58 5.80
C THR A 37 -7.43 11.55 6.91
N LYS A 38 -8.61 11.04 7.29
CA LYS A 38 -8.81 10.24 8.50
C LYS A 38 -9.05 8.75 8.24
N SER A 39 -9.47 8.36 7.02
CA SER A 39 -9.81 6.96 6.74
C SER A 39 -8.63 6.02 6.91
N ASP A 40 -8.92 4.77 7.28
CA ASP A 40 -7.89 3.74 7.44
C ASP A 40 -7.21 3.40 6.11
N SER A 41 -7.92 3.54 4.99
CA SER A 41 -7.33 3.41 3.66
C SER A 41 -6.18 4.40 3.41
N VAL A 42 -6.34 5.66 3.81
CA VAL A 42 -5.28 6.68 3.69
C VAL A 42 -4.10 6.37 4.59
N LYS A 43 -4.35 5.91 5.82
CA LYS A 43 -3.28 5.49 6.75
C LYS A 43 -2.45 4.36 6.14
N MET A 44 -3.09 3.32 5.59
CA MET A 44 -2.39 2.22 4.90
C MET A 44 -1.58 2.70 3.68
N MET A 45 -2.12 3.64 2.90
CA MET A 45 -1.40 4.21 1.77
C MET A 45 -0.18 5.02 2.22
N LYS A 46 -0.27 5.81 3.29
CA LYS A 46 0.85 6.55 3.89
C LYS A 46 1.94 5.60 4.38
N GLU A 47 1.58 4.51 5.06
CA GLU A 47 2.55 3.49 5.48
C GLU A 47 3.28 2.85 4.30
N SER A 48 2.63 2.70 3.15
CA SER A 48 3.28 2.20 1.93
C SER A 48 4.31 3.19 1.38
N VAL A 49 4.08 4.49 1.49
CA VAL A 49 5.06 5.54 1.14
C VAL A 49 6.23 5.52 2.13
N ILE A 50 5.96 5.51 3.43
CA ILE A 50 6.99 5.41 4.47
C ILE A 50 7.87 4.17 4.24
N LYS A 51 7.26 3.03 3.91
CA LYS A 51 8.00 1.81 3.57
C LYS A 51 8.94 2.05 2.39
N SER A 52 8.51 2.73 1.33
CA SER A 52 9.35 3.00 0.17
C SER A 52 10.51 3.95 0.48
N GLU A 53 10.31 4.93 1.37
CA GLU A 53 11.38 5.80 1.88
C GLU A 53 12.44 5.03 2.68
N GLN A 54 11.99 4.07 3.53
CA GLN A 54 12.92 3.22 4.26
C GLN A 54 13.71 2.29 3.31
N MET A 55 13.11 1.84 2.21
CA MET A 55 13.84 1.10 1.17
C MET A 55 14.96 1.95 0.54
N VAL A 56 14.73 3.23 0.32
CA VAL A 56 15.79 4.15 -0.15
C VAL A 56 16.92 4.22 0.87
N ARG A 57 16.60 4.41 2.16
CA ARG A 57 17.61 4.43 3.24
C ARG A 57 18.38 3.11 3.33
N GLU A 58 17.68 1.98 3.19
CA GLU A 58 18.30 0.65 3.13
C GLU A 58 19.31 0.55 1.98
N LYS A 59 18.99 1.06 0.79
CA LYS A 59 19.95 1.01 -0.34
C LYS A 59 21.10 1.99 -0.17
N TRP A 60 20.88 3.14 0.47
CA TRP A 60 21.93 4.06 0.86
C TRP A 60 22.90 3.44 1.86
N SER A 61 22.45 2.55 2.75
CA SER A 61 23.33 1.86 3.70
C SER A 61 24.41 1.03 3.00
N ASN A 62 24.18 0.55 1.77
CA ASN A 62 25.19 -0.15 0.98
C ASN A 62 26.36 0.73 0.54
N ALA A 63 26.25 2.05 0.63
CA ALA A 63 27.32 2.99 0.39
C ALA A 63 28.08 3.37 1.69
N LEU A 64 27.58 2.99 2.86
CA LEU A 64 28.15 3.31 4.16
C LEU A 64 29.02 2.16 4.70
N PRO A 65 29.95 2.45 5.65
CA PRO A 65 30.70 1.39 6.31
C PRO A 65 29.80 0.50 7.16
N VAL A 66 29.96 -0.81 7.03
CA VAL A 66 29.31 -1.80 7.90
C VAL A 66 30.29 -2.16 9.01
N VAL A 67 29.87 -1.95 10.26
CA VAL A 67 30.60 -2.33 11.46
C VAL A 67 29.91 -3.54 12.07
N SER A 68 30.63 -4.64 12.22
CA SER A 68 30.12 -5.86 12.84
C SER A 68 31.02 -6.32 13.98
N ALA A 69 30.42 -6.80 15.07
CA ALA A 69 31.16 -7.44 16.15
C ALA A 69 30.83 -8.94 16.12
N SER A 70 31.83 -9.77 16.32
CA SER A 70 31.68 -11.22 16.38
C SER A 70 32.41 -11.80 17.59
N ALA A 71 31.83 -12.81 18.22
CA ALA A 71 32.48 -13.62 19.23
C ALA A 71 32.26 -15.09 18.88
N THR A 72 33.34 -15.87 18.89
CA THR A 72 33.29 -17.28 18.53
C THR A 72 34.01 -18.11 19.59
N ALA A 73 33.37 -19.18 20.02
CA ALA A 73 33.98 -20.25 20.80
C ALA A 73 33.80 -21.56 20.02
N ALA A 74 34.90 -22.07 19.49
CA ALA A 74 34.87 -23.28 18.67
C ALA A 74 35.78 -24.34 19.29
N LYS A 75 35.30 -25.58 19.39
CA LYS A 75 36.08 -26.74 19.80
C LYS A 75 36.12 -27.69 18.62
N SER A 76 37.33 -28.00 18.18
CA SER A 76 37.57 -28.94 17.08
C SER A 76 38.43 -30.09 17.54
N HIS A 77 38.23 -31.26 16.97
CA HIS A 77 39.05 -32.43 17.20
C HIS A 77 39.62 -32.90 15.85
N GLY A 78 40.93 -32.92 15.73
CA GLY A 78 41.56 -33.28 14.48
C GLY A 78 43.10 -33.15 14.56
N SER A 79 43.82 -33.61 13.53
CA SER A 79 45.24 -33.44 13.39
C SER A 79 45.58 -32.05 12.81
N LEU A 80 46.56 -31.36 13.38
CA LEU A 80 47.00 -30.02 12.94
C LEU A 80 47.55 -30.00 11.51
N PHE A 81 48.05 -31.15 11.03
CA PHE A 81 48.67 -31.30 9.70
C PHE A 81 47.81 -32.12 8.72
N ALA A 82 46.65 -32.59 9.10
CA ALA A 82 45.73 -33.21 8.16
C ALA A 82 44.98 -32.16 7.35
N GLY A 83 45.64 -31.59 6.33
CA GLY A 83 45.02 -30.82 5.28
C GLY A 83 44.77 -29.34 5.54
N SER A 84 45.73 -28.50 5.19
CA SER A 84 45.41 -27.10 4.80
C SER A 84 44.81 -27.08 3.38
N GLY A 85 43.63 -27.68 3.21
CA GLY A 85 42.93 -27.73 1.94
C GLY A 85 41.46 -27.62 2.18
N GLY A 86 40.90 -26.38 2.06
CA GLY A 86 39.51 -26.13 1.73
C GLY A 86 38.46 -26.69 2.68
N SER A 87 37.82 -25.81 3.41
CA SER A 87 36.50 -26.08 4.03
C SER A 87 35.48 -26.39 2.93
N SER A 88 35.22 -27.68 2.68
CA SER A 88 34.00 -28.11 2.05
C SER A 88 33.33 -29.15 2.97
N SER A 89 32.15 -28.82 3.43
CA SER A 89 31.22 -29.71 4.08
C SER A 89 30.88 -30.89 3.17
N GLY A 90 31.32 -32.10 3.54
CA GLY A 90 30.98 -33.32 2.83
C GLY A 90 31.61 -34.53 3.51
N ALA A 91 30.80 -35.28 4.19
CA ALA A 91 31.18 -36.60 4.71
C ALA A 91 31.60 -37.50 3.57
N SER A 92 32.82 -37.99 3.60
CA SER A 92 33.26 -39.33 3.18
C SER A 92 34.74 -39.34 2.86
N SER A 93 35.46 -40.11 3.59
CA SER A 93 36.57 -40.97 3.21
C SER A 93 37.60 -41.08 4.34
N ARG A 94 37.45 -42.13 5.07
CA ARG A 94 38.33 -42.57 6.17
C ARG A 94 39.49 -43.38 5.64
N GLU A 95 39.78 -43.37 4.32
CA GLU A 95 40.76 -44.30 3.73
C GLU A 95 42.13 -43.73 3.33
N ASP A 96 42.25 -42.39 3.21
CA ASP A 96 43.53 -41.86 2.67
C ASP A 96 44.57 -41.42 3.72
N ALA A 97 44.25 -41.45 5.01
CA ALA A 97 45.20 -41.11 6.07
C ALA A 97 46.19 -42.25 6.40
N SER A 98 45.99 -43.43 5.87
CA SER A 98 46.87 -44.60 6.09
C SER A 98 48.04 -44.68 5.09
N ALA A 99 47.95 -43.99 3.96
CA ALA A 99 48.97 -44.12 2.90
C ALA A 99 50.26 -43.31 3.16
N SER A 100 50.23 -42.17 3.87
CA SER A 100 51.43 -41.37 4.13
C SER A 100 52.25 -41.90 5.31
N THR A 101 51.64 -42.61 6.26
CA THR A 101 52.34 -43.28 7.35
C THR A 101 52.95 -44.63 6.93
N ALA A 102 52.45 -45.24 5.86
CA ALA A 102 52.98 -46.47 5.30
C ALA A 102 54.31 -46.23 4.53
N ALA A 103 54.43 -45.08 3.84
CA ALA A 103 55.62 -44.73 3.04
C ALA A 103 56.91 -44.56 3.86
N VAL A 104 56.82 -44.24 5.16
CA VAL A 104 57.96 -44.15 6.05
C VAL A 104 58.33 -45.52 6.68
N ARG A 105 57.45 -46.50 6.61
CA ARG A 105 57.67 -47.84 7.19
C ARG A 105 58.37 -48.81 6.26
N GLU A 106 58.52 -48.53 4.98
CA GLU A 106 59.05 -49.45 3.99
C GLU A 106 60.42 -49.03 3.42
N LEU A 107 61.27 -48.35 4.22
CA LEU A 107 62.68 -48.28 3.85
C LEU A 107 63.35 -49.65 4.14
N PRO A 108 64.05 -50.23 3.14
CA PRO A 108 64.74 -51.51 3.31
C PRO A 108 65.68 -51.49 4.54
N SER A 109 65.68 -52.57 5.30
CA SER A 109 66.47 -52.73 6.53
C SER A 109 67.97 -52.41 6.36
N GLN A 110 68.49 -52.49 5.13
CA GLN A 110 69.89 -52.13 4.79
C GLN A 110 70.11 -50.60 4.77
N GLN A 111 69.15 -49.78 4.50
CA GLN A 111 69.26 -48.31 4.59
C GLN A 111 69.10 -47.77 6.00
N ARG A 112 68.47 -48.48 6.88
CA ARG A 112 68.39 -48.16 8.32
C ARG A 112 69.73 -48.38 9.04
N ALA A 113 70.51 -49.37 8.62
CA ALA A 113 71.83 -49.66 9.20
C ALA A 113 72.93 -48.70 8.78
N ALA A 114 72.73 -48.00 7.65
CA ALA A 114 73.75 -47.07 7.11
C ALA A 114 73.72 -45.68 7.74
N ILE A 115 72.63 -45.30 8.43
CA ILE A 115 72.47 -43.97 9.04
C ILE A 115 72.75 -44.00 10.57
N GLY A 116 72.81 -45.20 11.19
CA GLY A 116 72.89 -45.32 12.63
C GLY A 116 74.26 -45.12 13.35
N PRO A 117 75.42 -45.43 12.77
CA PRO A 117 76.63 -45.44 13.58
C PRO A 117 77.48 -44.15 13.51
N SER A 118 77.10 -43.15 12.73
CA SER A 118 78.00 -41.98 12.44
C SER A 118 77.53 -40.63 12.97
N LEU A 119 76.41 -40.60 13.74
CA LEU A 119 75.94 -39.34 14.31
C LEU A 119 76.26 -39.29 15.81
N PRO A 120 76.80 -38.13 16.32
CA PRO A 120 77.05 -37.96 17.75
C PRO A 120 75.74 -38.05 18.54
N ASP A 121 75.83 -38.60 19.75
CA ASP A 121 74.67 -38.83 20.65
C ASP A 121 73.79 -37.61 20.82
N SER A 122 74.34 -36.40 20.79
CA SER A 122 73.57 -35.15 20.83
C SER A 122 72.69 -34.92 19.62
N THR A 123 73.06 -35.49 18.45
CA THR A 123 72.24 -35.38 17.20
C THR A 123 71.11 -36.37 17.17
N VAL A 124 71.30 -37.56 17.68
CA VAL A 124 70.23 -38.57 17.80
C VAL A 124 69.17 -38.13 18.80
N LEU A 125 69.61 -37.50 19.92
CA LEU A 125 68.65 -36.90 20.87
C LEU A 125 67.90 -35.75 20.26
N ARG A 126 68.52 -34.91 19.42
CA ARG A 126 67.83 -33.80 18.70
C ARG A 126 66.82 -34.38 17.68
N TRP A 127 67.19 -35.40 16.91
CA TRP A 127 66.26 -36.03 15.96
C TRP A 127 65.12 -36.79 16.67
N GLY A 128 65.38 -37.40 17.81
CA GLY A 128 64.37 -37.99 18.66
C GLY A 128 63.38 -36.98 19.19
N MET A 129 63.85 -35.80 19.63
CA MET A 129 63.00 -34.69 20.05
C MET A 129 62.20 -34.12 18.86
N VAL A 130 62.80 -33.91 17.71
CA VAL A 130 62.13 -33.42 16.51
C VAL A 130 61.08 -34.41 16.04
N ASN A 131 61.37 -35.71 16.05
CA ASN A 131 60.43 -36.77 15.64
C ASN A 131 59.28 -36.94 16.65
N SER A 132 59.51 -36.80 17.95
CA SER A 132 58.48 -36.84 18.99
C SER A 132 57.60 -35.59 18.91
N MET A 133 58.20 -34.45 18.61
CA MET A 133 57.48 -33.18 18.39
C MET A 133 56.64 -33.23 17.12
N LEU A 134 57.16 -33.73 15.98
CA LEU A 134 56.44 -33.96 14.75
C LEU A 134 55.33 -35.03 14.96
N GLY A 135 55.62 -36.11 15.68
CA GLY A 135 54.64 -37.14 16.01
C GLY A 135 53.49 -36.63 16.89
N SER A 136 53.78 -35.71 17.80
CA SER A 136 52.74 -35.10 18.64
C SER A 136 51.85 -34.12 17.83
N LEU A 137 52.35 -33.53 16.78
CA LEU A 137 51.64 -32.62 15.89
C LEU A 137 50.72 -33.38 14.88
N THR A 138 51.02 -34.63 14.60
CA THR A 138 50.24 -35.47 13.68
C THR A 138 49.09 -36.25 14.41
N GLN A 139 49.13 -36.30 15.73
CA GLN A 139 48.04 -36.98 16.50
C GLN A 139 46.79 -36.11 16.53
N PRO A 140 45.60 -36.70 16.47
CA PRO A 140 44.34 -35.97 16.63
C PRO A 140 44.30 -35.29 18.01
N GLN A 141 44.22 -33.97 17.99
CA GLN A 141 44.15 -33.17 19.20
C GLN A 141 42.82 -32.40 19.26
N THR A 142 42.35 -32.18 20.46
CA THR A 142 41.21 -31.24 20.66
C THR A 142 41.77 -29.86 20.83
N SER A 143 41.38 -28.95 19.93
CA SER A 143 41.68 -27.53 20.00
C SER A 143 40.43 -26.71 20.34
N THR A 144 40.60 -25.73 21.19
CA THR A 144 39.54 -24.79 21.52
C THR A 144 40.05 -23.40 21.16
N ILE A 145 39.24 -22.71 20.35
CA ILE A 145 39.52 -21.32 19.89
C ILE A 145 38.44 -20.42 20.49
N TYR A 146 38.86 -19.44 21.21
CA TYR A 146 38.01 -18.31 21.62
C TYR A 146 38.49 -17.09 20.83
N SER A 147 37.57 -16.43 20.14
CA SER A 147 37.87 -15.20 19.42
C SER A 147 36.75 -14.20 19.57
N GLY A 148 37.09 -12.93 19.66
CA GLY A 148 36.15 -11.83 19.67
C GLY A 148 36.79 -10.63 18.98
N GLY A 149 35.98 -9.94 18.16
CA GLY A 149 36.54 -8.80 17.41
C GLY A 149 35.48 -7.97 16.75
N VAL A 150 35.92 -6.85 16.21
CA VAL A 150 35.14 -5.90 15.42
C VAL A 150 35.69 -5.89 14.01
N ASN A 151 34.79 -5.98 13.02
CA ASN A 151 35.13 -5.88 11.62
C ASN A 151 34.44 -4.68 11.02
N ILE A 152 35.13 -3.91 10.20
CA ILE A 152 34.61 -2.78 9.42
C ILE A 152 34.81 -3.11 7.96
N SER A 153 33.79 -2.99 7.15
CA SER A 153 33.88 -3.13 5.70
C SER A 153 33.21 -1.95 5.00
N GLN A 154 33.90 -1.36 4.03
CA GLN A 154 33.45 -0.21 3.28
C GLN A 154 33.67 -0.43 1.77
N PRO A 155 32.59 -0.48 0.96
CA PRO A 155 32.74 -0.38 -0.48
C PRO A 155 33.28 1.01 -0.85
N ILE A 156 34.44 1.07 -1.53
CA ILE A 156 35.05 2.34 -1.96
C ILE A 156 34.52 2.69 -3.36
N TYR A 157 34.58 1.73 -4.27
CA TYR A 157 34.16 1.93 -5.65
C TYR A 157 33.56 0.66 -6.25
N THR A 158 32.31 0.75 -6.73
CA THR A 158 31.56 -0.40 -7.20
C THR A 158 31.14 -0.30 -8.67
N PHE A 159 31.76 0.61 -9.44
CA PHE A 159 31.46 0.81 -10.87
C PHE A 159 29.94 0.95 -11.17
N GLY A 160 29.26 1.70 -10.31
CA GLY A 160 27.84 2.02 -10.48
C GLY A 160 26.86 0.97 -9.92
N LYS A 161 27.30 -0.17 -9.36
CA LYS A 161 26.40 -1.17 -8.75
C LYS A 161 25.55 -0.54 -7.65
N VAL A 162 26.21 0.09 -6.66
CA VAL A 162 25.51 0.74 -5.52
C VAL A 162 24.73 1.96 -5.99
N GLY A 163 25.33 2.83 -6.83
CA GLY A 163 24.64 4.02 -7.34
C GLY A 163 23.37 3.71 -8.14
N ASN A 164 23.40 2.68 -9.00
CA ASN A 164 22.19 2.25 -9.71
C ASN A 164 21.17 1.62 -8.75
N ALA A 165 21.59 0.89 -7.71
CA ALA A 165 20.68 0.32 -6.72
C ALA A 165 19.94 1.43 -5.92
N ILE A 166 20.65 2.49 -5.54
CA ILE A 166 20.08 3.67 -4.89
C ILE A 166 19.08 4.35 -5.85
N LYS A 167 19.49 4.63 -7.09
CA LYS A 167 18.63 5.26 -8.09
C LYS A 167 17.35 4.47 -8.34
N ILE A 168 17.42 3.15 -8.39
CA ILE A 168 16.24 2.29 -8.52
C ILE A 168 15.32 2.45 -7.32
N ALA A 169 15.87 2.47 -6.10
CA ALA A 169 15.07 2.66 -4.89
C ALA A 169 14.39 4.05 -4.87
N GLU A 170 15.09 5.10 -5.30
CA GLU A 170 14.53 6.45 -5.46
C GLU A 170 13.40 6.47 -6.49
N GLN A 171 13.56 5.80 -7.64
CA GLN A 171 12.51 5.66 -8.65
C GLN A 171 11.29 4.90 -8.12
N PHE A 172 11.49 3.83 -7.35
CA PHE A 172 10.39 3.12 -6.69
C PHE A 172 9.69 3.98 -5.63
N ASN A 173 10.45 4.80 -4.88
CA ASN A 173 9.87 5.73 -3.92
C ASN A 173 9.01 6.80 -4.63
N GLU A 174 9.53 7.41 -5.70
CA GLU A 174 8.77 8.38 -6.51
C GLU A 174 7.52 7.73 -7.12
N SER A 175 7.63 6.50 -7.64
CA SER A 175 6.50 5.70 -8.13
C SER A 175 5.44 5.46 -7.03
N ALA A 176 5.87 5.19 -5.78
CA ALA A 176 4.96 5.03 -4.65
C ALA A 176 4.22 6.33 -4.32
N HIS A 177 4.88 7.50 -4.39
CA HIS A 177 4.23 8.79 -4.25
C HIS A 177 3.21 9.07 -5.35
N TYR A 178 3.51 8.75 -6.61
CA TYR A 178 2.53 8.88 -7.69
C TYR A 178 1.33 7.93 -7.49
N THR A 179 1.58 6.71 -7.05
CA THR A 179 0.52 5.74 -6.73
C THR A 179 -0.35 6.24 -5.57
N TYR A 180 0.26 6.82 -4.53
CA TYR A 180 -0.47 7.44 -3.42
C TYR A 180 -1.40 8.56 -3.92
N LYS A 181 -0.88 9.49 -4.74
CA LYS A 181 -1.67 10.59 -5.30
C LYS A 181 -2.81 10.07 -6.18
N ARG A 182 -2.57 9.05 -7.01
CA ARG A 182 -3.64 8.42 -7.82
C ARG A 182 -4.72 7.79 -6.95
N ASN A 183 -4.31 7.07 -5.92
CA ASN A 183 -5.25 6.44 -4.99
C ASN A 183 -6.08 7.47 -4.22
N LEU A 184 -5.51 8.63 -3.86
CA LEU A 184 -6.28 9.73 -3.27
C LEU A 184 -7.34 10.27 -4.23
N GLN A 185 -7.01 10.44 -5.53
CA GLN A 185 -7.99 10.85 -6.53
C GLN A 185 -9.15 9.84 -6.64
N THR A 186 -8.84 8.55 -6.68
CA THR A 186 -9.85 7.49 -6.70
C THR A 186 -10.68 7.46 -5.41
N LEU A 187 -10.04 7.70 -4.26
CA LEU A 187 -10.71 7.73 -2.97
C LEU A 187 -11.70 8.90 -2.86
N GLN A 188 -11.42 10.04 -3.49
CA GLN A 188 -12.38 11.15 -3.58
C GLN A 188 -13.66 10.74 -4.32
N LEU A 189 -13.53 9.96 -5.40
CA LEU A 189 -14.69 9.44 -6.13
C LEU A 189 -15.47 8.41 -5.29
N LEU A 190 -14.77 7.54 -4.56
CA LEU A 190 -15.40 6.58 -3.64
C LEU A 190 -16.13 7.29 -2.48
N ALA A 191 -15.55 8.37 -1.95
CA ALA A 191 -16.18 9.19 -0.92
C ALA A 191 -17.47 9.87 -1.44
N LEU A 192 -17.44 10.35 -2.69
CA LEU A 192 -18.64 10.86 -3.37
C LEU A 192 -19.71 9.77 -3.50
N ASP A 193 -19.34 8.58 -3.95
CA ASP A 193 -20.26 7.45 -4.09
C ASP A 193 -20.86 7.08 -2.71
N ALA A 194 -20.07 7.00 -1.66
CA ALA A 194 -20.54 6.70 -0.30
C ALA A 194 -21.51 7.76 0.25
N PHE A 195 -21.21 9.05 0.01
CA PHE A 195 -22.09 10.16 0.39
C PHE A 195 -23.45 10.05 -0.31
N TYR A 196 -23.46 9.85 -1.63
CA TYR A 196 -24.72 9.73 -2.37
C TYR A 196 -25.50 8.46 -2.06
N HIS A 197 -24.82 7.36 -1.76
CA HIS A 197 -25.48 6.16 -1.27
C HIS A 197 -26.26 6.43 0.03
N ALA A 198 -25.65 7.13 0.98
CA ALA A 198 -26.33 7.49 2.22
C ALA A 198 -27.46 8.50 1.99
N LEU A 199 -27.26 9.47 1.09
CA LEU A 199 -28.27 10.46 0.72
C LEU A 199 -29.47 9.80 0.01
N ILE A 200 -29.24 8.93 -0.95
CA ILE A 200 -30.31 8.19 -1.67
C ILE A 200 -31.10 7.32 -0.69
N ALA A 201 -30.42 6.59 0.20
CA ALA A 201 -31.08 5.77 1.19
C ALA A 201 -31.97 6.60 2.14
N ALA A 202 -31.49 7.78 2.56
CA ALA A 202 -32.29 8.71 3.34
C ALA A 202 -33.52 9.20 2.56
N LYS A 203 -33.35 9.52 1.27
CA LYS A 203 -34.42 9.99 0.40
C LYS A 203 -35.48 8.91 0.10
N VAL A 204 -35.03 7.66 -0.06
CA VAL A 204 -35.95 6.50 -0.15
C VAL A 204 -36.80 6.39 1.10
N GLY A 205 -36.20 6.59 2.29
CA GLY A 205 -36.97 6.62 3.56
C GLY A 205 -38.01 7.73 3.60
N GLU A 206 -37.66 8.94 3.15
CA GLU A 206 -38.58 10.10 3.07
C GLU A 206 -39.72 9.84 2.09
N ILE A 207 -39.43 9.35 0.88
CA ILE A 207 -40.44 8.99 -0.13
C ILE A 207 -41.40 7.92 0.41
N ALA A 208 -40.86 6.90 1.10
CA ALA A 208 -41.68 5.85 1.71
C ALA A 208 -42.62 6.40 2.83
N GLU A 209 -42.13 7.37 3.62
CA GLU A 209 -43.00 8.06 4.62
C GLU A 209 -44.12 8.86 3.97
N HIS A 210 -43.82 9.62 2.92
CA HIS A 210 -44.81 10.38 2.18
C HIS A 210 -45.85 9.45 1.55
N SER A 211 -45.46 8.34 0.96
CA SER A 211 -46.39 7.33 0.43
C SER A 211 -47.22 6.70 1.54
N LEU A 212 -46.62 6.35 2.68
CA LEU A 212 -47.39 5.85 3.83
C LEU A 212 -48.46 6.85 4.30
N ALA A 213 -48.12 8.14 4.35
CA ALA A 213 -49.07 9.19 4.71
C ALA A 213 -50.23 9.28 3.72
N ARG A 214 -49.91 9.27 2.41
CA ARG A 214 -50.95 9.27 1.34
C ARG A 214 -51.87 8.03 1.42
N LYS A 215 -51.31 6.84 1.61
CA LYS A 215 -52.09 5.60 1.76
C LYS A 215 -52.98 5.59 3.01
N LYS A 216 -52.52 6.15 4.13
CA LYS A 216 -53.32 6.34 5.34
C LYS A 216 -54.48 7.27 5.08
N GLU A 217 -54.26 8.41 4.42
CA GLU A 217 -55.33 9.36 4.07
C GLU A 217 -56.43 8.71 3.23
N VAL A 218 -56.04 7.91 2.22
CA VAL A 218 -56.98 7.17 1.36
C VAL A 218 -57.78 6.14 2.19
N ASN A 219 -57.12 5.39 3.07
CA ASN A 219 -57.80 4.40 3.92
C ASN A 219 -58.76 5.08 4.90
N GLU A 220 -58.40 6.20 5.51
CA GLU A 220 -59.27 6.98 6.41
C GLU A 220 -60.48 7.57 5.65
N PHE A 221 -60.27 8.02 4.41
CA PHE A 221 -61.39 8.49 3.55
C PHE A 221 -62.38 7.36 3.26
N LEU A 222 -61.91 6.20 2.87
CA LEU A 222 -62.74 5.02 2.58
C LEU A 222 -63.44 4.49 3.85
N GLN A 223 -62.77 4.49 4.99
CA GLN A 223 -63.32 4.09 6.28
C GLN A 223 -64.51 5.00 6.66
N ARG A 224 -64.35 6.32 6.55
CA ARG A 224 -65.42 7.31 6.83
C ARG A 224 -66.56 7.10 5.88
N ASN A 225 -66.41 6.87 4.59
CA ASN A 225 -67.43 6.61 3.63
C ASN A 225 -68.19 5.31 3.96
N PHE A 226 -67.52 4.28 4.41
CA PHE A 226 -68.16 3.03 4.86
C PHE A 226 -69.00 3.23 6.12
N GLU A 227 -68.52 3.98 7.11
CA GLU A 227 -69.24 4.31 8.33
C GLU A 227 -70.51 5.13 8.04
N LEU A 228 -70.47 5.99 7.01
CA LEU A 228 -71.63 6.75 6.53
C LEU A 228 -72.55 5.93 5.64
N GLY A 229 -72.29 4.62 5.43
CA GLY A 229 -73.12 3.71 4.65
C GLY A 229 -72.96 3.82 3.13
N SER A 230 -72.05 4.63 2.62
CA SER A 230 -71.82 4.84 1.18
C SER A 230 -70.56 4.10 0.65
N GLY A 231 -69.81 3.39 1.52
CA GLY A 231 -68.54 2.75 1.18
C GLY A 231 -68.59 1.23 1.05
N ASN A 232 -67.60 0.65 0.43
CA ASN A 232 -67.40 -0.79 0.26
C ASN A 232 -66.40 -1.34 1.27
N LYS A 233 -66.76 -2.27 2.14
CA LYS A 233 -65.94 -2.90 3.16
C LYS A 233 -64.72 -3.61 2.57
N ALA A 234 -64.82 -4.20 1.37
CA ALA A 234 -63.71 -4.86 0.70
C ALA A 234 -62.58 -3.87 0.33
N GLN A 235 -62.95 -2.66 -0.13
CA GLN A 235 -61.98 -1.58 -0.41
C GLN A 235 -61.29 -1.10 0.85
N VAL A 236 -62.01 -0.94 1.98
CA VAL A 236 -61.41 -0.56 3.26
C VAL A 236 -60.40 -1.61 3.74
N LEU A 237 -60.73 -2.90 3.64
CA LEU A 237 -59.81 -3.96 4.03
C LEU A 237 -58.57 -4.05 3.12
N ALA A 238 -58.77 -3.86 1.81
CA ALA A 238 -57.67 -3.83 0.84
C ALA A 238 -56.71 -2.67 1.13
N THR A 239 -57.20 -1.44 1.28
CA THR A 239 -56.37 -0.27 1.58
C THR A 239 -55.71 -0.33 2.95
N ARG A 240 -56.37 -0.98 3.94
CA ARG A 240 -55.73 -1.26 5.23
C ARG A 240 -54.54 -2.21 5.09
N ALA A 241 -54.66 -3.24 4.26
CA ALA A 241 -53.52 -4.14 3.95
C ALA A 241 -52.37 -3.38 3.26
N ASP A 242 -52.68 -2.47 2.32
CA ASP A 242 -51.70 -1.63 1.64
C ASP A 242 -51.00 -0.70 2.63
N VAL A 243 -51.70 -0.09 3.60
CA VAL A 243 -51.09 0.73 4.67
C VAL A 243 -50.14 -0.09 5.52
N LEU A 244 -50.50 -1.32 5.90
CA LEU A 244 -49.62 -2.19 6.70
C LEU A 244 -48.41 -2.62 5.92
N SER A 245 -48.56 -2.97 4.65
CA SER A 245 -47.44 -3.30 3.74
C SER A 245 -46.49 -2.12 3.59
N GLN A 246 -47.02 -0.92 3.30
CA GLN A 246 -46.20 0.30 3.18
C GLN A 246 -45.54 0.69 4.51
N SER A 247 -46.21 0.45 5.65
CA SER A 247 -45.60 0.68 6.97
C SER A 247 -44.36 -0.20 7.18
N SER A 248 -44.43 -1.48 6.80
CA SER A 248 -43.28 -2.38 6.83
C SER A 248 -42.13 -1.90 5.91
N ALA A 249 -42.46 -1.56 4.65
CA ALA A 249 -41.48 -1.04 3.69
C ALA A 249 -40.83 0.26 4.19
N THR A 250 -41.57 1.13 4.86
CA THR A 250 -41.06 2.37 5.46
C THR A 250 -40.05 2.08 6.60
N LEU A 251 -40.33 1.07 7.43
CA LEU A 251 -39.42 0.66 8.50
C LEU A 251 -38.15 0.07 7.93
N ASP A 252 -38.25 -0.74 6.88
CA ASP A 252 -37.09 -1.29 6.18
C ASP A 252 -36.21 -0.18 5.55
N ALA A 253 -36.83 0.77 4.84
CA ALA A 253 -36.14 1.91 4.24
C ALA A 253 -35.41 2.77 5.30
N LYS A 254 -36.04 2.99 6.46
CA LYS A 254 -35.39 3.71 7.57
C LYS A 254 -34.21 2.94 8.17
N ARG A 255 -34.31 1.63 8.29
CA ARG A 255 -33.21 0.78 8.71
C ARG A 255 -32.05 0.90 7.75
N ASP A 256 -32.33 0.79 6.44
CA ASP A 256 -31.32 0.85 5.39
C ASP A 256 -30.64 2.22 5.33
N ALA A 257 -31.40 3.32 5.50
CA ALA A 257 -30.86 4.67 5.61
C ALA A 257 -29.89 4.82 6.81
N ARG A 258 -30.24 4.23 7.97
CA ARG A 258 -29.34 4.23 9.14
C ARG A 258 -28.08 3.44 8.87
N THR A 259 -28.20 2.27 8.24
CA THR A 259 -27.06 1.43 7.90
C THR A 259 -26.11 2.14 6.91
N ALA A 260 -26.66 2.74 5.85
CA ALA A 260 -25.87 3.50 4.88
C ALA A 260 -25.13 4.67 5.55
N ARG A 261 -25.77 5.36 6.50
CA ARG A 261 -25.12 6.42 7.29
C ARG A 261 -24.00 5.89 8.18
N MET A 262 -24.20 4.74 8.84
CA MET A 262 -23.13 4.14 9.66
C MET A 262 -21.91 3.79 8.80
N VAL A 263 -22.12 3.29 7.58
CA VAL A 263 -21.01 3.02 6.64
C VAL A 263 -20.29 4.31 6.28
N LEU A 264 -21.00 5.36 5.91
CA LEU A 264 -20.40 6.68 5.62
C LEU A 264 -19.61 7.23 6.80
N ASN A 265 -20.15 7.14 8.03
CA ASN A 265 -19.45 7.57 9.23
C ASN A 265 -18.17 6.77 9.48
N ALA A 266 -18.19 5.45 9.21
CA ALA A 266 -17.00 4.61 9.29
C ALA A 266 -15.93 5.06 8.29
N ASP A 267 -16.31 5.34 7.04
CA ASP A 267 -15.39 5.81 5.99
C ASP A 267 -14.77 7.17 6.35
N MET A 268 -15.52 8.06 7.00
CA MET A 268 -15.04 9.35 7.53
C MET A 268 -14.21 9.22 8.81
N GLY A 269 -14.18 8.05 9.44
CA GLY A 269 -13.55 7.87 10.76
C GLY A 269 -14.32 8.58 11.89
N ARG A 270 -15.63 8.83 11.72
CA ARG A 270 -16.53 9.39 12.73
C ARG A 270 -17.18 8.30 13.58
N PRO A 271 -17.74 8.63 14.76
CA PRO A 271 -18.55 7.69 15.52
C PRO A 271 -19.75 7.17 14.68
N LEU A 272 -19.99 5.86 14.70
CA LEU A 272 -21.05 5.23 13.90
C LEU A 272 -22.45 5.76 14.19
N THR A 273 -22.66 6.34 15.38
CA THR A 273 -23.94 6.88 15.86
C THR A 273 -24.16 8.35 15.51
N ASP A 274 -23.25 8.98 14.76
CA ASP A 274 -23.42 10.37 14.34
C ASP A 274 -24.63 10.49 13.40
N THR A 275 -25.53 11.43 13.71
CA THR A 275 -26.79 11.67 13.00
C THR A 275 -26.87 13.04 12.34
N SER A 276 -25.71 13.70 12.12
CA SER A 276 -25.65 15.03 11.48
C SER A 276 -26.44 15.03 10.14
N ALA A 277 -27.18 16.07 9.87
CA ALA A 277 -27.94 16.19 8.62
C ALA A 277 -27.02 16.25 7.39
N PHE A 278 -27.51 15.93 6.22
CA PHE A 278 -26.77 16.13 4.95
C PHE A 278 -27.04 17.55 4.44
N ASP A 279 -25.95 18.24 4.07
CA ASP A 279 -26.04 19.48 3.30
C ASP A 279 -25.91 19.13 1.80
N THR A 280 -26.97 19.41 1.04
CA THR A 280 -27.06 19.02 -0.36
C THR A 280 -26.72 20.19 -1.32
N VAL A 281 -26.42 21.40 -0.80
CA VAL A 281 -26.51 22.61 -1.62
C VAL A 281 -25.14 23.11 -2.14
N THR A 282 -24.03 22.95 -1.41
CA THR A 282 -22.87 23.82 -1.63
C THR A 282 -21.81 23.34 -2.63
N VAL A 283 -21.67 22.05 -2.93
CA VAL A 283 -20.58 21.58 -3.83
C VAL A 283 -21.04 21.21 -5.23
N ILE A 284 -22.33 21.02 -5.38
CA ILE A 284 -22.94 20.57 -6.64
C ILE A 284 -22.84 21.64 -7.71
N ASP A 285 -23.03 22.90 -7.35
CA ASP A 285 -23.01 24.02 -8.28
C ASP A 285 -21.61 24.25 -8.86
N ASP A 286 -20.55 24.06 -8.08
CA ASP A 286 -19.16 24.19 -8.57
C ASP A 286 -18.80 23.07 -9.55
N LEU A 287 -19.20 21.82 -9.29
CA LEU A 287 -18.98 20.69 -10.21
C LEU A 287 -19.84 20.79 -11.48
N LEU A 288 -21.06 21.31 -11.37
CA LEU A 288 -21.97 21.48 -12.49
C LEU A 288 -21.69 22.75 -13.31
N GLY A 289 -21.11 23.79 -12.69
CA GLY A 289 -20.80 25.07 -13.33
C GLY A 289 -19.52 25.06 -14.18
N VAL A 290 -18.61 24.09 -13.99
CA VAL A 290 -17.41 23.98 -14.81
C VAL A 290 -17.76 23.47 -16.21
N GLY A 291 -17.53 24.27 -17.23
CA GLY A 291 -17.67 23.86 -18.63
C GLY A 291 -16.76 22.67 -18.93
N LEU A 292 -17.29 21.65 -19.60
CA LEU A 292 -16.49 20.50 -20.04
C LEU A 292 -15.47 20.96 -21.08
N PRO A 293 -14.17 20.55 -20.95
CA PRO A 293 -13.17 20.83 -21.98
C PRO A 293 -13.49 20.09 -23.27
N GLU A 294 -12.80 20.42 -24.34
CA GLU A 294 -12.90 19.63 -25.57
C GLU A 294 -12.36 18.20 -25.33
N GLN A 295 -13.00 17.20 -25.90
CA GLN A 295 -12.72 15.78 -25.64
C GLN A 295 -11.25 15.41 -25.94
N ASP A 296 -10.70 15.90 -27.05
CA ASP A 296 -9.32 15.59 -27.42
C ASP A 296 -8.29 16.29 -26.52
N ASP A 297 -8.62 17.48 -26.02
CA ASP A 297 -7.76 18.18 -25.05
C ASP A 297 -7.82 17.51 -23.66
N ALA A 298 -8.95 16.95 -23.29
CA ALA A 298 -9.07 16.12 -22.09
C ALA A 298 -8.19 14.88 -22.15
N VAL A 299 -8.17 14.18 -23.30
CA VAL A 299 -7.29 13.02 -23.53
C VAL A 299 -5.82 13.44 -23.43
N LYS A 300 -5.39 14.52 -24.08
CA LYS A 300 -4.01 15.02 -24.00
C LYS A 300 -3.62 15.34 -22.56
N THR A 301 -4.52 16.02 -21.85
CA THR A 301 -4.30 16.38 -20.43
C THR A 301 -4.13 15.15 -19.56
N ALA A 302 -4.98 14.14 -19.73
CA ALA A 302 -4.91 12.90 -18.98
C ALA A 302 -3.60 12.15 -19.22
N LEU A 303 -3.19 11.99 -20.47
CA LEU A 303 -1.95 11.30 -20.83
C LEU A 303 -0.69 11.97 -20.25
N GLN A 304 -0.75 13.28 -19.98
CA GLN A 304 0.33 14.06 -19.37
C GLN A 304 0.27 14.09 -17.84
N GLN A 305 -0.93 14.19 -17.27
CA GLN A 305 -1.12 14.45 -15.83
C GLN A 305 -1.36 13.19 -15.00
N ARG A 306 -1.86 12.10 -15.56
CA ARG A 306 -2.20 10.90 -14.80
C ARG A 306 -1.00 10.31 -14.08
N MET A 307 -1.16 10.14 -12.78
CA MET A 307 -0.08 9.69 -11.89
C MET A 307 0.24 8.20 -12.06
N ASP A 308 -0.75 7.38 -12.42
CA ASP A 308 -0.56 5.95 -12.71
C ASP A 308 0.35 5.72 -13.93
N LEU A 309 0.21 6.51 -15.00
CA LEU A 309 1.11 6.47 -16.14
C LEU A 309 2.54 6.90 -15.79
N LYS A 310 2.68 7.94 -14.95
CA LYS A 310 4.00 8.39 -14.46
C LYS A 310 4.67 7.32 -13.61
N SER A 311 3.90 6.70 -12.69
CA SER A 311 4.36 5.60 -11.85
C SER A 311 4.87 4.43 -12.71
N LEU A 312 4.08 4.01 -13.70
CA LEU A 312 4.41 2.87 -14.57
C LEU A 312 5.69 3.12 -15.40
N ARG A 313 5.89 4.37 -15.88
CA ARG A 313 7.14 4.75 -16.59
C ARG A 313 8.35 4.66 -15.69
N LEU A 314 8.26 5.11 -14.43
CA LEU A 314 9.36 4.99 -13.46
C LEU A 314 9.69 3.52 -13.16
N VAL A 315 8.68 2.65 -13.05
CA VAL A 315 8.89 1.22 -12.88
C VAL A 315 9.64 0.62 -14.08
N ALA A 316 9.28 0.99 -15.31
CA ALA A 316 10.00 0.55 -16.51
C ALA A 316 11.48 1.00 -16.49
N GLU A 317 11.74 2.25 -16.09
CA GLU A 317 13.12 2.75 -15.94
C GLU A 317 13.89 2.03 -14.84
N SER A 318 13.22 1.68 -13.74
CA SER A 318 13.82 0.92 -12.65
C SER A 318 14.29 -0.46 -13.11
N TYR A 319 13.52 -1.15 -13.96
CA TYR A 319 13.95 -2.40 -14.59
C TYR A 319 15.15 -2.20 -15.52
N LYS A 320 15.21 -1.11 -16.30
CA LYS A 320 16.40 -0.77 -17.09
C LYS A 320 17.61 -0.52 -16.19
N GLY A 321 17.40 0.13 -15.05
CA GLY A 321 18.41 0.31 -14.01
C GLY A 321 18.93 -1.02 -13.47
N GLY A 322 18.05 -1.97 -13.20
CA GLY A 322 18.38 -3.34 -12.77
C GLY A 322 19.28 -4.06 -13.77
N ALA A 323 18.99 -3.96 -15.06
CA ALA A 323 19.85 -4.51 -16.11
C ALA A 323 21.26 -3.89 -16.09
N LYS A 324 21.38 -2.59 -15.80
CA LYS A 324 22.70 -1.92 -15.66
C LYS A 324 23.50 -2.47 -14.47
N ILE A 325 22.84 -2.78 -13.35
CA ILE A 325 23.49 -3.40 -12.19
C ILE A 325 24.12 -4.75 -12.59
N PHE A 326 23.34 -5.63 -13.26
CA PHE A 326 23.85 -6.94 -13.66
C PHE A 326 24.96 -6.84 -14.71
N LYS A 327 24.90 -5.88 -15.65
CA LYS A 327 26.02 -5.58 -16.55
C LYS A 327 27.27 -5.09 -15.79
N ALA A 328 27.09 -4.28 -14.73
CA ALA A 328 28.19 -3.81 -13.90
C ALA A 328 28.79 -4.91 -13.01
N MET A 329 28.15 -6.10 -12.87
CA MET A 329 28.74 -7.24 -12.14
C MET A 329 30.03 -7.79 -12.81
N TYR A 330 30.20 -7.56 -14.11
CA TYR A 330 31.46 -7.88 -14.82
C TYR A 330 32.57 -6.86 -14.62
N LEU A 331 32.31 -5.75 -13.95
CA LEU A 331 33.32 -4.76 -13.60
C LEU A 331 33.87 -5.04 -12.20
N PRO A 332 35.17 -4.73 -11.95
CA PRO A 332 35.74 -4.96 -10.64
C PRO A 332 35.03 -4.12 -9.56
N SER A 333 35.18 -4.53 -8.30
CA SER A 333 34.76 -3.73 -7.14
C SER A 333 35.90 -3.56 -6.17
N ILE A 334 36.04 -2.39 -5.61
CA ILE A 334 37.11 -2.03 -4.66
C ILE A 334 36.44 -1.80 -3.29
N GLY A 335 36.95 -2.48 -2.28
CA GLY A 335 36.50 -2.32 -0.89
C GLY A 335 37.68 -2.17 0.07
N ALA A 336 37.48 -1.43 1.14
CA ALA A 336 38.37 -1.41 2.30
C ALA A 336 37.81 -2.29 3.39
N THR A 337 38.66 -3.01 4.08
CA THR A 337 38.31 -3.81 5.26
C THR A 337 39.28 -3.48 6.39
N GLY A 338 38.73 -3.43 7.61
CA GLY A 338 39.50 -3.33 8.83
C GLY A 338 38.99 -4.31 9.85
N SER A 339 39.85 -4.99 10.56
CA SER A 339 39.47 -5.83 11.68
C SER A 339 40.39 -5.61 12.87
N PHE A 340 39.81 -5.66 14.05
CA PHE A 340 40.54 -5.66 15.30
C PHE A 340 39.88 -6.71 16.23
N GLY A 341 40.71 -7.56 16.83
CA GLY A 341 40.19 -8.60 17.70
C GLY A 341 41.20 -9.21 18.63
N TYR A 342 40.70 -10.05 19.51
CA TYR A 342 41.47 -10.89 20.42
C TYR A 342 41.12 -12.35 20.14
N SER A 343 42.15 -13.20 20.19
CA SER A 343 41.98 -14.65 20.08
C SER A 343 42.82 -15.38 21.12
N LYS A 344 42.27 -16.49 21.62
CA LYS A 344 42.94 -17.44 22.50
C LYS A 344 42.82 -18.81 21.90
N TYR A 345 43.95 -19.49 21.79
CA TYR A 345 44.02 -20.85 21.29
C TYR A 345 44.52 -21.80 22.40
N ALA A 346 43.79 -22.89 22.63
CA ALA A 346 44.17 -23.91 23.60
C ALA A 346 44.05 -25.30 23.00
N THR A 347 45.08 -26.14 23.20
CA THR A 347 45.07 -27.55 22.75
C THR A 347 45.08 -28.48 23.93
N SER A 348 44.54 -29.70 23.75
CA SER A 348 44.51 -30.72 24.77
C SER A 348 45.90 -31.20 25.20
N SER A 349 46.91 -31.05 24.34
CA SER A 349 48.31 -31.39 24.66
C SER A 349 49.04 -30.28 25.44
N GLY A 350 48.47 -29.09 25.53
CA GLY A 350 49.12 -27.92 26.14
C GLY A 350 50.33 -27.35 25.35
N LEU A 351 50.78 -28.04 24.32
CA LEU A 351 52.01 -27.69 23.58
C LEU A 351 51.88 -26.41 22.74
N LEU A 352 50.64 -26.03 22.37
CA LEU A 352 50.32 -24.84 21.54
C LEU A 352 49.30 -23.96 22.23
N ASN A 353 49.32 -23.87 23.55
CA ASN A 353 48.47 -22.91 24.25
C ASN A 353 49.00 -21.50 24.07
N MET A 354 48.17 -20.66 23.48
CA MET A 354 48.44 -19.22 23.35
C MET A 354 47.50 -18.45 24.26
N ASP A 355 48.02 -17.51 25.03
CA ASP A 355 47.21 -16.57 25.77
C ASP A 355 46.50 -15.59 24.83
N TRP A 356 45.65 -14.74 25.37
CA TRP A 356 44.95 -13.74 24.60
C TRP A 356 45.89 -12.89 23.77
N THR A 357 45.81 -12.98 22.45
CA THR A 357 46.62 -12.22 21.49
C THR A 357 45.73 -11.27 20.72
N SER A 358 46.11 -9.99 20.68
CA SER A 358 45.44 -9.01 19.82
C SER A 358 45.92 -9.16 18.38
N ASN A 359 44.98 -9.05 17.47
CA ASN A 359 45.26 -9.01 16.03
C ASN A 359 44.46 -7.87 15.38
N TRP A 360 45.09 -7.20 14.42
CA TRP A 360 44.42 -6.22 13.59
C TRP A 360 44.86 -6.40 12.13
N THR A 361 43.94 -6.07 11.24
CA THR A 361 44.19 -6.10 9.81
C THR A 361 43.53 -4.90 9.18
N VAL A 362 44.19 -4.22 8.30
CA VAL A 362 43.63 -3.17 7.44
C VAL A 362 44.06 -3.50 6.01
N GLY A 363 43.13 -3.47 5.09
CA GLY A 363 43.39 -3.82 3.71
C GLY A 363 42.45 -3.19 2.72
N ILE A 364 42.89 -3.08 1.50
CA ILE A 364 42.11 -2.73 0.33
C ILE A 364 42.08 -3.96 -0.56
N GLY A 365 40.88 -4.43 -0.91
CA GLY A 365 40.67 -5.57 -1.79
C GLY A 365 40.03 -5.15 -3.10
N LEU A 366 40.44 -5.80 -4.19
CA LEU A 366 39.78 -5.72 -5.50
C LEU A 366 39.18 -7.08 -5.79
N GLN A 367 37.90 -7.10 -6.05
CA GLN A 367 37.15 -8.30 -6.45
C GLN A 367 36.66 -8.12 -7.89
N TRP A 368 36.99 -9.07 -8.75
CA TRP A 368 36.60 -9.05 -10.16
C TRP A 368 36.11 -10.42 -10.62
N THR A 369 34.85 -10.50 -11.02
CA THR A 369 34.28 -11.71 -11.63
C THR A 369 34.58 -11.70 -13.13
N LEU A 370 35.50 -12.53 -13.57
CA LEU A 370 35.91 -12.60 -14.97
C LEU A 370 34.91 -13.42 -15.80
N PHE A 371 34.34 -14.46 -15.24
CA PHE A 371 33.39 -15.35 -15.89
C PHE A 371 32.46 -15.96 -14.85
N ASP A 372 31.17 -16.00 -15.14
CA ASP A 372 30.09 -16.53 -14.29
C ASP A 372 29.12 -17.49 -15.01
N GLY A 373 29.56 -18.07 -16.12
CA GLY A 373 28.69 -18.95 -16.92
C GLY A 373 27.52 -18.20 -17.57
N PHE A 374 27.64 -16.93 -17.90
CA PHE A 374 26.63 -16.06 -18.49
C PHE A 374 25.45 -15.73 -17.54
N ALA A 375 25.52 -16.04 -16.25
CA ALA A 375 24.45 -15.81 -15.31
C ALA A 375 24.01 -14.34 -15.23
N ASN A 376 24.97 -13.41 -15.10
CA ASN A 376 24.68 -11.98 -15.01
C ASN A 376 24.17 -11.41 -16.35
N SER A 377 24.68 -11.87 -17.49
CA SER A 377 24.17 -11.43 -18.80
C SER A 377 22.73 -11.88 -19.04
N SER A 378 22.41 -13.12 -18.65
CA SER A 378 21.04 -13.65 -18.74
C SER A 378 20.08 -12.91 -17.80
N LYS A 379 20.52 -12.57 -16.57
CA LYS A 379 19.73 -11.72 -15.67
C LYS A 379 19.53 -10.32 -16.23
N ALA A 380 20.55 -9.70 -16.81
CA ALA A 380 20.41 -8.41 -17.46
C ALA A 380 19.39 -8.45 -18.60
N ALA A 381 19.38 -9.52 -19.39
CA ALA A 381 18.40 -9.73 -20.45
C ALA A 381 16.96 -9.92 -19.91
N GLN A 382 16.80 -10.64 -18.78
CA GLN A 382 15.50 -10.78 -18.09
C GLN A 382 14.97 -9.41 -17.64
N TYR A 383 15.81 -8.59 -17.00
CA TYR A 383 15.42 -7.24 -16.56
C TYR A 383 15.06 -6.33 -17.75
N LEU A 384 15.74 -6.44 -18.88
CA LEU A 384 15.37 -5.71 -20.09
C LEU A 384 14.04 -6.19 -20.66
N SER A 385 13.76 -7.49 -20.62
CA SER A 385 12.46 -8.04 -21.03
C SER A 385 11.33 -7.55 -20.11
N ASP A 386 11.59 -7.46 -18.79
CA ASP A 386 10.63 -6.90 -17.84
C ASP A 386 10.41 -5.39 -18.05
N ALA A 387 11.46 -4.65 -18.41
CA ALA A 387 11.33 -3.24 -18.80
C ALA A 387 10.42 -3.10 -20.04
N ASN A 388 10.65 -3.91 -21.07
CA ASN A 388 9.82 -3.91 -22.28
C ASN A 388 8.35 -4.29 -22.00
N LYS A 389 8.10 -5.25 -21.07
CA LYS A 389 6.73 -5.54 -20.61
C LYS A 389 6.06 -4.33 -19.99
N MET A 390 6.80 -3.56 -19.17
CA MET A 390 6.25 -2.35 -18.55
C MET A 390 6.00 -1.24 -19.57
N GLU A 391 6.82 -1.11 -20.60
CA GLU A 391 6.58 -0.18 -21.70
C GLU A 391 5.32 -0.55 -22.49
N ILE A 392 5.15 -1.81 -22.83
CA ILE A 392 3.93 -2.32 -23.49
C ILE A 392 2.70 -2.10 -22.59
N ALA A 393 2.83 -2.33 -21.28
CA ALA A 393 1.77 -2.06 -20.31
C ALA A 393 1.42 -0.56 -20.25
N CYS A 394 2.42 0.33 -20.33
CA CYS A 394 2.22 1.78 -20.38
C CYS A 394 1.45 2.21 -21.65
N ASP A 395 1.79 1.64 -22.81
CA ASP A 395 1.09 1.89 -24.08
C ASP A 395 -0.35 1.36 -24.01
N GLY A 396 -0.55 0.17 -23.44
CA GLY A 396 -1.87 -0.39 -23.19
C GLY A 396 -2.70 0.49 -22.25
N MET A 397 -2.12 0.93 -21.13
CA MET A 397 -2.78 1.84 -20.20
C MET A 397 -3.15 3.17 -20.87
N SER A 398 -2.27 3.72 -21.72
CA SER A 398 -2.55 4.97 -22.45
C SER A 398 -3.79 4.86 -23.33
N LYS A 399 -3.96 3.71 -24.01
CA LYS A 399 -5.16 3.41 -24.82
C LYS A 399 -6.41 3.26 -23.94
N MET A 400 -6.27 2.60 -22.78
CA MET A 400 -7.37 2.47 -21.82
C MET A 400 -7.81 3.83 -21.27
N VAL A 401 -6.86 4.73 -20.98
CA VAL A 401 -7.14 6.12 -20.57
C VAL A 401 -7.93 6.88 -21.64
N GLU A 402 -7.57 6.73 -22.90
CA GLU A 402 -8.33 7.34 -23.99
C GLU A 402 -9.76 6.81 -24.07
N ILE A 403 -9.95 5.48 -23.96
CA ILE A 403 -11.28 4.86 -23.95
C ILE A 403 -12.08 5.34 -22.74
N GLU A 404 -11.49 5.37 -21.54
CA GLU A 404 -12.10 5.85 -20.30
C GLU A 404 -12.65 7.27 -20.48
N ILE A 405 -11.81 8.21 -20.95
CA ILE A 405 -12.21 9.59 -21.16
C ILE A 405 -13.33 9.73 -22.19
N ARG A 406 -13.22 9.04 -23.34
CA ARG A 406 -14.28 9.08 -24.36
C ARG A 406 -15.59 8.51 -23.86
N SER A 407 -15.55 7.46 -23.07
CA SER A 407 -16.73 6.87 -22.40
C SER A 407 -17.33 7.82 -21.37
N ASP A 408 -16.51 8.46 -20.55
CA ASP A 408 -16.98 9.39 -19.51
C ASP A 408 -17.63 10.64 -20.12
N PHE A 409 -17.15 11.14 -21.26
CA PHE A 409 -17.83 12.22 -22.00
C PHE A 409 -19.21 11.80 -22.49
N ALA A 410 -19.35 10.59 -23.04
CA ALA A 410 -20.65 10.07 -23.47
C ALA A 410 -21.60 9.87 -22.26
N GLU A 411 -21.05 9.39 -21.13
CA GLU A 411 -21.81 9.24 -19.87
C GLU A 411 -22.27 10.60 -19.33
N CYS A 412 -21.42 11.64 -19.34
CA CYS A 412 -21.80 13.00 -18.92
C CYS A 412 -22.97 13.54 -19.75
N ALA A 413 -22.94 13.38 -21.08
CA ALA A 413 -24.00 13.84 -21.97
C ALA A 413 -25.31 13.07 -21.75
N ALA A 414 -25.21 11.75 -21.56
CA ALA A 414 -26.36 10.91 -21.26
C ALA A 414 -26.97 11.21 -19.87
N ALA A 415 -26.13 11.42 -18.86
CA ALA A 415 -26.56 11.74 -17.50
C ALA A 415 -27.26 13.10 -17.43
N ASP A 416 -26.80 14.12 -18.14
CA ASP A 416 -27.45 15.44 -18.22
C ASP A 416 -28.84 15.34 -18.86
N SER A 417 -28.95 14.60 -19.98
CA SER A 417 -30.23 14.38 -20.66
C SER A 417 -31.20 13.57 -19.78
N ASN A 418 -30.70 12.54 -19.13
CA ASN A 418 -31.51 11.69 -18.23
C ASN A 418 -31.99 12.47 -16.99
N TYR A 419 -31.18 13.35 -16.43
CA TYR A 419 -31.59 14.17 -15.28
C TYR A 419 -32.72 15.12 -15.66
N LYS A 420 -32.62 15.83 -16.82
CA LYS A 420 -33.68 16.69 -17.34
C LYS A 420 -34.98 15.91 -17.57
N ALA A 421 -34.91 14.77 -18.23
CA ALA A 421 -36.07 13.91 -18.47
C ALA A 421 -36.70 13.39 -17.16
N SER A 422 -35.91 13.04 -16.16
CA SER A 422 -36.38 12.60 -14.86
C SER A 422 -37.11 13.72 -14.10
N MET A 423 -36.66 14.97 -14.22
CA MET A 423 -37.33 16.12 -13.62
C MET A 423 -38.73 16.35 -14.27
N GLU A 424 -38.82 16.29 -15.59
CA GLU A 424 -40.08 16.42 -16.31
C GLU A 424 -41.06 15.27 -15.98
N MET A 425 -40.53 14.04 -15.89
CA MET A 425 -41.30 12.86 -15.49
C MET A 425 -41.84 13.01 -14.07
N ALA A 426 -41.06 13.52 -13.12
CA ALA A 426 -41.51 13.72 -11.74
C ALA A 426 -42.54 14.83 -11.64
N GLY A 427 -42.43 15.92 -12.40
CA GLY A 427 -43.45 16.96 -12.53
C GLY A 427 -44.75 16.40 -13.04
N SER A 428 -44.72 15.69 -14.16
CA SER A 428 -45.92 15.04 -14.75
C SER A 428 -46.57 13.99 -13.86
N ALA A 429 -45.73 13.18 -13.17
CA ALA A 429 -46.21 12.17 -12.22
C ALA A 429 -46.92 12.81 -11.01
N ARG A 430 -46.41 13.93 -10.51
CA ARG A 430 -47.02 14.67 -9.40
C ARG A 430 -48.35 15.26 -9.82
N GLU A 431 -48.44 15.94 -10.95
CA GLU A 431 -49.65 16.50 -11.50
C GLU A 431 -50.70 15.38 -11.75
N GLY A 432 -50.25 14.25 -12.33
CA GLY A 432 -51.07 13.06 -12.55
C GLY A 432 -51.64 12.48 -11.27
N TYR A 433 -50.84 12.38 -10.20
CA TYR A 433 -51.30 11.93 -8.90
C TYR A 433 -52.34 12.91 -8.30
N ASP A 434 -52.04 14.20 -8.31
CA ASP A 434 -52.94 15.23 -7.72
C ASP A 434 -54.29 15.25 -8.42
N LEU A 435 -54.34 15.15 -9.75
CA LEU A 435 -55.54 15.06 -10.56
C LEU A 435 -56.32 13.78 -10.25
N THR A 436 -55.64 12.62 -10.23
CA THR A 436 -56.26 11.31 -9.95
C THR A 436 -56.82 11.26 -8.52
N SER A 437 -56.07 11.81 -7.55
CA SER A 437 -56.48 11.92 -6.16
C SER A 437 -57.75 12.79 -5.98
N SER A 438 -57.79 13.93 -6.70
CA SER A 438 -58.94 14.80 -6.72
C SER A 438 -60.18 14.11 -7.29
N ASN A 439 -60.06 13.46 -8.46
CA ASN A 439 -61.14 12.69 -9.09
C ASN A 439 -61.65 11.56 -8.20
N PHE A 440 -60.73 10.84 -7.53
CA PHE A 440 -61.11 9.79 -6.58
C PHE A 440 -61.92 10.33 -5.41
N LYS A 441 -61.46 11.44 -4.78
CA LYS A 441 -62.18 12.07 -3.66
C LYS A 441 -63.54 12.62 -4.06
N GLN A 442 -63.74 13.00 -5.33
CA GLN A 442 -65.01 13.42 -5.90
C GLN A 442 -65.92 12.25 -6.33
N GLY A 443 -65.45 10.99 -6.21
CA GLY A 443 -66.20 9.80 -6.58
C GLY A 443 -66.22 9.48 -8.08
N SER A 444 -65.50 10.21 -8.91
CA SER A 444 -65.40 10.01 -10.36
C SER A 444 -64.19 9.15 -10.78
N GLY A 445 -63.24 8.86 -9.87
CA GLY A 445 -62.05 8.06 -10.12
C GLY A 445 -62.09 6.68 -9.46
N GLN A 446 -61.27 5.74 -10.00
CA GLN A 446 -61.09 4.41 -9.43
C GLN A 446 -59.93 4.36 -8.46
N LEU A 447 -60.04 3.52 -7.41
CA LEU A 447 -58.96 3.30 -6.44
C LEU A 447 -57.70 2.76 -7.09
N SER A 448 -57.86 1.85 -8.07
CA SER A 448 -56.73 1.28 -8.82
C SER A 448 -55.89 2.33 -9.58
N ASP A 449 -56.56 3.36 -10.11
CA ASP A 449 -55.85 4.43 -10.84
C ASP A 449 -55.06 5.32 -9.88
N LEU A 450 -55.64 5.61 -8.69
CA LEU A 450 -54.95 6.35 -7.64
C LEU A 450 -53.73 5.58 -7.11
N GLN A 451 -53.85 4.26 -6.88
CA GLN A 451 -52.71 3.43 -6.46
C GLN A 451 -51.58 3.42 -7.48
N ARG A 452 -51.95 3.26 -8.78
CA ARG A 452 -50.97 3.31 -9.88
C ARG A 452 -50.28 4.68 -9.98
N ALA A 453 -51.06 5.77 -9.81
CA ALA A 453 -50.51 7.12 -9.82
C ALA A 453 -49.54 7.37 -8.65
N ASP A 454 -49.81 6.81 -7.45
CA ASP A 454 -48.89 6.87 -6.31
C ASP A 454 -47.60 6.09 -6.56
N GLU A 455 -47.66 4.90 -7.18
CA GLU A 455 -46.47 4.11 -7.53
C GLU A 455 -45.61 4.83 -8.56
N VAL A 456 -46.21 5.42 -9.62
CA VAL A 456 -45.50 6.21 -10.63
C VAL A 456 -44.83 7.44 -10.01
N LEU A 457 -45.52 8.13 -9.09
CA LEU A 457 -44.95 9.28 -8.38
C LEU A 457 -43.75 8.89 -7.54
N GLN A 458 -43.86 7.80 -6.74
CA GLN A 458 -42.72 7.31 -5.94
C GLN A 458 -41.52 6.97 -6.80
N GLN A 459 -41.73 6.25 -7.92
CA GLN A 459 -40.70 5.88 -8.84
C GLN A 459 -40.05 7.09 -9.50
N ALA A 460 -40.84 8.10 -9.86
CA ALA A 460 -40.37 9.33 -10.49
C ALA A 460 -39.55 10.18 -9.51
N GLU A 461 -39.97 10.33 -8.24
CA GLU A 461 -39.24 11.06 -7.19
C GLU A 461 -37.87 10.40 -6.90
N LEU A 462 -37.82 9.06 -6.83
CA LEU A 462 -36.57 8.33 -6.70
C LEU A 462 -35.69 8.48 -7.95
N GLY A 463 -36.33 8.47 -9.14
CA GLY A 463 -35.67 8.65 -10.43
C GLY A 463 -34.90 9.97 -10.53
N VAL A 464 -35.48 11.08 -10.06
CA VAL A 464 -34.78 12.38 -10.01
C VAL A 464 -33.52 12.32 -9.15
N THR A 465 -33.62 11.74 -7.96
CA THR A 465 -32.50 11.66 -7.02
C THR A 465 -31.35 10.81 -7.58
N THR A 466 -31.68 9.67 -8.19
CA THR A 466 -30.67 8.78 -8.79
C THR A 466 -30.05 9.36 -10.08
N ALA A 467 -30.85 10.05 -10.90
CA ALA A 467 -30.36 10.73 -12.10
C ALA A 467 -29.43 11.91 -11.74
N HIS A 468 -29.77 12.67 -10.69
CA HIS A 468 -28.90 13.72 -10.17
C HIS A 468 -27.55 13.18 -9.68
N TYR A 469 -27.56 12.12 -8.88
CA TYR A 469 -26.33 11.44 -8.48
C TYR A 469 -25.49 11.02 -9.69
N ARG A 470 -26.11 10.39 -10.69
CA ARG A 470 -25.43 9.93 -11.90
C ARG A 470 -24.77 11.09 -12.65
N LEU A 471 -25.43 12.25 -12.71
CA LEU A 471 -24.89 13.46 -13.34
C LEU A 471 -23.65 13.98 -12.60
N VAL A 472 -23.73 14.12 -11.28
CA VAL A 472 -22.60 14.60 -10.46
C VAL A 472 -21.45 13.61 -10.53
N ARG A 473 -21.73 12.32 -10.40
CA ARG A 473 -20.74 11.24 -10.47
C ARG A 473 -20.02 11.20 -11.80
N SER A 474 -20.73 11.32 -12.93
CA SER A 474 -20.12 11.27 -14.25
C SER A 474 -19.13 12.42 -14.47
N ARG A 475 -19.47 13.64 -14.00
CA ARG A 475 -18.56 14.80 -14.07
C ARG A 475 -17.35 14.65 -13.15
N ALA A 476 -17.55 14.14 -11.93
CA ALA A 476 -16.47 13.84 -11.00
C ALA A 476 -15.53 12.76 -11.56
N ALA A 477 -16.09 11.70 -12.15
CA ALA A 477 -15.33 10.62 -12.78
C ALA A 477 -14.45 11.15 -13.92
N LEU A 478 -15.00 12.00 -14.78
CA LEU A 478 -14.24 12.64 -15.86
C LEU A 478 -13.07 13.47 -15.33
N LEU A 479 -13.26 14.26 -14.25
CA LEU A 479 -12.17 15.01 -13.62
C LEU A 479 -11.06 14.08 -13.11
N VAL A 480 -11.43 13.01 -12.42
CA VAL A 480 -10.50 12.00 -11.90
C VAL A 480 -9.81 11.23 -13.04
N ALA A 481 -10.54 10.93 -14.13
CA ALA A 481 -9.97 10.31 -15.33
C ALA A 481 -8.94 11.21 -16.02
N MET A 482 -9.15 12.54 -15.98
CA MET A 482 -8.17 13.53 -16.45
C MET A 482 -6.95 13.70 -15.52
N GLY A 483 -6.91 13.01 -14.36
CA GLY A 483 -5.87 13.17 -13.37
C GLY A 483 -6.02 14.40 -12.47
N LYS A 484 -7.21 15.03 -12.44
CA LYS A 484 -7.53 16.15 -11.55
C LYS A 484 -8.15 15.64 -10.24
N VAL A 485 -8.18 16.51 -9.24
CA VAL A 485 -8.84 16.28 -7.96
C VAL A 485 -10.24 16.91 -7.96
N ILE A 486 -11.19 16.28 -7.27
CA ILE A 486 -12.54 16.81 -7.07
C ILE A 486 -12.49 17.97 -6.07
N VAL A 487 -11.82 17.74 -4.95
CA VAL A 487 -11.60 18.73 -3.89
C VAL A 487 -10.11 18.85 -3.63
N LYS A 488 -9.60 20.08 -3.56
CA LYS A 488 -8.22 20.32 -3.14
C LYS A 488 -8.10 20.03 -1.64
N ILE A 489 -7.21 19.13 -1.31
CA ILE A 489 -6.87 18.81 0.08
C ILE A 489 -5.50 19.42 0.30
N ASP A 490 -5.40 20.35 1.26
CA ASP A 490 -4.10 20.86 1.69
C ASP A 490 -3.36 19.68 2.35
N GLU A 491 -2.37 19.13 1.63
CA GLU A 491 -1.42 18.21 2.25
C GLU A 491 -0.64 19.05 3.27
N GLU A 492 -0.88 18.84 4.57
CA GLU A 492 0.03 19.31 5.59
C GLU A 492 1.40 18.67 5.27
N GLU A 493 2.29 19.47 4.68
CA GLU A 493 3.71 19.15 4.58
C GLU A 493 4.25 18.94 6.01
N LYS A 494 4.52 17.68 6.36
CA LYS A 494 5.36 17.33 7.51
C LYS A 494 6.55 16.51 7.06
#